data_ad5c9a7d7356365fa26a08743cd0956c
#
_entry.id   ad5c9a7d7356365fa26a08743cd0956c
#
_cell.length_a   1.000
_cell.length_b   1.000
_cell.length_c   1.000
_cell.angle_alpha   90.00
_cell.angle_beta   90.00
_cell.angle_gamma   90.00
#
_symmetry.space_group_name_H-M   'P 1'
#
loop_
_entity.id
_entity.type
_entity.pdbx_description
1 polymer ?
#
loop_
_entity_poly.entity_id
_entity_poly.type
_entity_poly.pdbx_seq_one_letter_code
_entity_poly.pdbx_strand_id
1 'polypeptide(L)'
;VWADVSLEREGTALLAPFTVAIALHNATGRIVRLRFPTADLFRVDVLRDDAPVWSSVTGHKPIPITRQLDVPPGLLRLAQVIVDSTTDDRRALAPGRYTVRVAMLGTNFGVVVDKPVAFDPPDTIAKALASKAGTVITIAGEPYVDGGTPRLRDATGTIRLSRALGIRPTGTFVVRGFMDALGDERVFDVGRSAPAFENAPSPSP
;
A
#
# COMPACT_ATOMS: atom_id res chain seq x y z
N VAL A 1 -1.58 22.83 -19.30
CA VAL A 1 -1.51 22.20 -17.97
C VAL A 1 -1.27 20.72 -18.17
N TRP A 2 -0.42 20.11 -17.35
CA TRP A 2 -0.25 18.66 -17.25
C TRP A 2 -0.12 18.23 -15.79
N ALA A 3 -0.36 16.95 -15.51
CA ALA A 3 -0.17 16.38 -14.18
C ALA A 3 1.23 15.79 -14.07
N ASP A 4 1.84 15.95 -12.90
CA ASP A 4 3.04 15.25 -12.46
C ASP A 4 2.69 14.39 -11.26
N VAL A 5 3.12 13.12 -11.31
CA VAL A 5 2.86 12.12 -10.26
C VAL A 5 4.19 11.53 -9.85
N SER A 6 4.51 11.63 -8.59
CA SER A 6 5.68 10.96 -7.99
C SER A 6 5.25 9.96 -6.91
N LEU A 7 6.04 8.90 -6.77
CA LEU A 7 5.88 7.89 -5.73
C LEU A 7 7.02 8.04 -4.73
N GLU A 8 6.67 8.33 -3.48
CA GLU A 8 7.62 8.39 -2.36
C GLU A 8 7.44 7.13 -1.52
N ARG A 9 8.47 6.29 -1.40
CA ARG A 9 8.39 5.01 -0.70
C ARG A 9 9.69 4.64 -0.01
N GLU A 10 9.57 3.95 1.11
CA GLU A 10 10.67 3.36 1.85
C GLU A 10 10.88 1.89 1.43
N GLY A 11 11.54 1.67 0.29
CA GLY A 11 11.85 0.32 -0.20
C GLY A 11 10.68 -0.40 -0.91
N THR A 12 10.81 -1.69 -1.10
CA THR A 12 9.94 -2.56 -1.90
C THR A 12 9.16 -3.59 -1.07
N ALA A 13 9.30 -3.57 0.26
CA ALA A 13 8.69 -4.54 1.14
C ALA A 13 7.15 -4.40 1.18
N LEU A 14 6.46 -5.53 1.30
CA LEU A 14 5.03 -5.57 1.57
C LEU A 14 4.68 -4.85 2.88
N LEU A 15 3.48 -4.31 2.96
CA LEU A 15 2.98 -3.50 4.09
C LEU A 15 3.80 -2.23 4.39
N ALA A 16 4.82 -1.90 3.58
CA ALA A 16 5.45 -0.59 3.60
C ALA A 16 4.49 0.41 2.93
N PRO A 17 4.02 1.44 3.62
CA PRO A 17 3.20 2.46 3.00
C PRO A 17 4.03 3.23 1.97
N PHE A 18 3.35 3.74 0.96
CA PHE A 18 3.95 4.69 0.03
C PHE A 18 3.01 5.86 -0.21
N THR A 19 3.59 7.00 -0.55
CA THR A 19 2.85 8.23 -0.82
C THR A 19 2.81 8.48 -2.32
N VAL A 20 1.63 8.74 -2.84
CA VAL A 20 1.40 9.23 -4.20
C VAL A 20 1.25 10.74 -4.13
N ALA A 21 2.26 11.48 -4.56
CA ALA A 21 2.20 12.92 -4.62
C ALA A 21 1.74 13.37 -6.01
N ILE A 22 0.74 14.25 -6.04
CA ILE A 22 0.08 14.74 -7.26
C ILE A 22 0.28 16.24 -7.36
N ALA A 23 0.81 16.70 -8.48
CA ALA A 23 0.97 18.10 -8.79
C ALA A 23 0.48 18.43 -10.20
N LEU A 24 0.14 19.69 -10.43
CA LEU A 24 -0.20 20.25 -11.74
C LEU A 24 0.84 21.28 -12.14
N HIS A 25 1.26 21.19 -13.37
CA HIS A 25 2.09 22.22 -14.01
C HIS A 25 1.28 23.03 -15.01
N ASN A 26 1.32 24.33 -14.84
CA ASN A 26 0.76 25.28 -15.79
C ASN A 26 1.88 26.08 -16.45
N ALA A 27 2.21 25.74 -17.71
CA ALA A 27 3.23 26.45 -18.48
C ALA A 27 2.71 27.72 -19.16
N THR A 28 1.43 28.06 -18.97
CA THR A 28 0.88 29.31 -19.51
C THR A 28 1.21 30.48 -18.57
N GLY A 29 1.34 31.68 -19.10
CA GLY A 29 1.56 32.88 -18.28
C GLY A 29 0.32 33.37 -17.53
N ARG A 30 -0.77 32.57 -17.48
CA ARG A 30 -2.06 32.97 -16.89
C ARG A 30 -2.67 31.84 -16.07
N ILE A 31 -3.61 32.19 -15.19
CA ILE A 31 -4.40 31.21 -14.44
C ILE A 31 -5.26 30.39 -15.40
N VAL A 32 -5.19 29.05 -15.28
CA VAL A 32 -6.05 28.13 -16.01
C VAL A 32 -7.09 27.56 -15.05
N ARG A 33 -8.37 27.69 -15.42
CA ARG A 33 -9.48 27.17 -14.62
C ARG A 33 -9.91 25.80 -15.10
N LEU A 34 -9.75 24.80 -14.23
CA LEU A 34 -10.21 23.44 -14.44
C LEU A 34 -11.58 23.25 -13.79
N ARG A 35 -12.44 22.44 -14.41
CA ARG A 35 -13.78 22.12 -13.91
C ARG A 35 -13.93 20.63 -13.74
N PHE A 36 -14.48 20.21 -12.61
CA PHE A 36 -14.73 18.82 -12.25
C PHE A 36 -16.22 18.62 -11.98
N PRO A 37 -16.83 17.53 -12.47
CA PRO A 37 -18.26 17.27 -12.30
C PRO A 37 -18.64 16.82 -10.91
N THR A 38 -17.64 16.44 -10.09
CA THR A 38 -17.80 15.94 -8.73
C THR A 38 -16.88 16.67 -7.75
N ALA A 39 -17.08 16.44 -6.47
CA ALA A 39 -16.18 16.92 -5.42
C ALA A 39 -14.77 16.35 -5.53
N ASP A 40 -14.62 15.17 -6.16
CA ASP A 40 -13.34 14.49 -6.32
C ASP A 40 -12.57 15.07 -7.52
N LEU A 41 -11.37 15.55 -7.26
CA LEU A 41 -10.50 16.12 -8.29
C LEU A 41 -9.70 15.04 -9.01
N PHE A 42 -9.41 13.96 -8.32
CA PHE A 42 -8.60 12.84 -8.83
C PHE A 42 -9.03 11.52 -8.16
N ARG A 43 -8.63 10.45 -8.79
CA ARG A 43 -8.74 9.08 -8.29
C ARG A 43 -7.36 8.42 -8.39
N VAL A 44 -6.98 7.68 -7.35
CA VAL A 44 -5.76 6.88 -7.32
C VAL A 44 -6.18 5.42 -7.21
N ASP A 45 -5.69 4.59 -8.13
CA ASP A 45 -5.90 3.15 -8.13
C ASP A 45 -4.55 2.44 -8.10
N VAL A 46 -4.47 1.30 -7.41
CA VAL A 46 -3.39 0.32 -7.53
C VAL A 46 -3.94 -0.84 -8.35
N LEU A 47 -3.30 -1.10 -9.48
CA LEU A 47 -3.73 -2.11 -10.45
C LEU A 47 -2.75 -3.27 -10.45
N ARG A 48 -3.27 -4.49 -10.57
CA ARG A 48 -2.53 -5.70 -10.93
C ARG A 48 -3.18 -6.28 -12.19
N ASP A 49 -2.37 -6.47 -13.24
CA ASP A 49 -2.85 -6.98 -14.53
C ASP A 49 -4.07 -6.17 -15.03
N ASP A 50 -3.99 -4.84 -14.95
CA ASP A 50 -5.03 -3.85 -15.28
C ASP A 50 -6.31 -3.91 -14.42
N ALA A 51 -6.40 -4.83 -13.46
CA ALA A 51 -7.51 -4.90 -12.51
C ALA A 51 -7.22 -4.10 -11.23
N PRO A 52 -8.14 -3.26 -10.75
CA PRO A 52 -7.93 -2.53 -9.50
C PRO A 52 -7.98 -3.49 -8.31
N VAL A 53 -6.94 -3.44 -7.47
CA VAL A 53 -6.85 -4.17 -6.19
C VAL A 53 -7.04 -3.24 -5.00
N TRP A 54 -6.84 -1.96 -5.21
CA TRP A 54 -7.10 -0.90 -4.24
C TRP A 54 -7.47 0.40 -4.97
N SER A 55 -8.38 1.17 -4.39
CA SER A 55 -8.78 2.47 -4.91
C SER A 55 -9.03 3.48 -3.80
N SER A 56 -8.58 4.72 -4.02
CA SER A 56 -8.82 5.84 -3.09
C SER A 56 -10.31 6.20 -2.95
N VAL A 57 -11.16 5.70 -3.83
CA VAL A 57 -12.60 5.97 -3.85
C VAL A 57 -13.45 4.75 -3.51
N THR A 58 -12.84 3.63 -3.09
CA THR A 58 -13.60 2.44 -2.69
C THR A 58 -14.54 2.74 -1.53
N GLY A 59 -15.81 2.35 -1.69
CA GLY A 59 -16.85 2.65 -0.71
C GLY A 59 -17.32 4.10 -0.68
N HIS A 60 -16.73 4.97 -1.50
CA HIS A 60 -17.08 6.38 -1.59
C HIS A 60 -17.98 6.63 -2.80
N LYS A 61 -19.11 7.28 -2.58
CA LYS A 61 -19.97 7.78 -3.69
C LYS A 61 -19.54 9.20 -4.02
N PRO A 62 -19.16 9.49 -5.26
CA PRO A 62 -18.82 10.85 -5.68
C PRO A 62 -19.98 11.79 -5.37
N ILE A 63 -19.68 12.89 -4.69
CA ILE A 63 -20.69 13.94 -4.43
C ILE A 63 -20.83 14.75 -5.72
N PRO A 64 -22.04 14.85 -6.31
CA PRO A 64 -22.27 15.52 -7.59
C PRO A 64 -22.30 17.05 -7.43
N ILE A 65 -21.20 17.60 -6.94
CA ILE A 65 -20.99 19.03 -6.79
C ILE A 65 -19.90 19.46 -7.75
N THR A 66 -20.24 20.27 -8.73
CA THR A 66 -19.24 20.84 -9.64
C THR A 66 -18.21 21.65 -8.86
N ARG A 67 -16.93 21.29 -9.01
CA ARG A 67 -15.79 22.02 -8.46
C ARG A 67 -15.02 22.74 -9.54
N GLN A 68 -14.45 23.87 -9.15
CA GLN A 68 -13.48 24.61 -9.96
C GLN A 68 -12.14 24.65 -9.22
N LEU A 69 -11.08 24.49 -9.99
CA LEU A 69 -9.70 24.58 -9.51
C LEU A 69 -8.96 25.58 -10.37
N ASP A 70 -8.53 26.67 -9.79
CA ASP A 70 -7.67 27.65 -10.45
C ASP A 70 -6.21 27.23 -10.32
N VAL A 71 -5.57 26.95 -11.45
CA VAL A 71 -4.17 26.54 -11.52
C VAL A 71 -3.33 27.74 -11.93
N PRO A 72 -2.56 28.36 -11.00
CA PRO A 72 -1.68 29.46 -11.31
C PRO A 72 -0.54 29.03 -12.25
N PRO A 73 0.17 29.97 -12.90
CA PRO A 73 1.42 29.66 -13.60
C PRO A 73 2.41 28.94 -12.69
N GLY A 74 3.11 27.95 -13.23
CA GLY A 74 4.11 27.18 -12.49
C GLY A 74 3.52 25.87 -11.90
N LEU A 75 4.05 25.48 -10.74
CA LEU A 75 3.72 24.23 -10.04
C LEU A 75 2.66 24.45 -8.96
N LEU A 76 1.57 23.73 -9.03
CA LEU A 76 0.59 23.60 -7.95
C LEU A 76 0.61 22.19 -7.37
N ARG A 77 1.06 22.04 -6.12
CA ARG A 77 0.92 20.78 -5.38
C ARG A 77 -0.54 20.58 -5.01
N LEU A 78 -1.11 19.45 -5.42
CA LEU A 78 -2.54 19.21 -5.29
C LEU A 78 -2.88 18.35 -4.08
N ALA A 79 -2.20 17.22 -3.94
CA ALA A 79 -2.47 16.26 -2.88
C ALA A 79 -1.31 15.28 -2.64
N GLN A 80 -1.39 14.62 -1.50
CA GLN A 80 -0.64 13.42 -1.18
C GLN A 80 -1.61 12.34 -0.71
N VAL A 81 -1.56 11.16 -1.32
CA VAL A 81 -2.38 10.01 -0.97
C VAL A 81 -1.48 8.93 -0.42
N ILE A 82 -1.75 8.50 0.81
CA ILE A 82 -1.03 7.39 1.44
C ILE A 82 -1.72 6.09 1.06
N VAL A 83 -0.95 5.16 0.51
CA VAL A 83 -1.39 3.80 0.17
C VAL A 83 -0.71 2.83 1.14
N ASP A 84 -1.51 2.09 1.90
CA ASP A 84 -1.02 1.18 2.95
C ASP A 84 -0.48 -0.16 2.43
N SER A 85 -0.36 -0.34 1.12
CA SER A 85 0.06 -1.59 0.46
C SER A 85 -0.83 -2.78 0.82
N THR A 86 -2.12 -2.50 0.98
CA THR A 86 -3.19 -3.48 1.14
C THR A 86 -4.22 -3.34 0.04
N THR A 87 -5.02 -4.39 -0.16
CA THR A 87 -6.20 -4.36 -1.04
C THR A 87 -7.37 -3.62 -0.34
N ASP A 88 -8.45 -3.38 -1.08
CA ASP A 88 -9.66 -2.76 -0.53
C ASP A 88 -10.31 -3.58 0.60
N ASP A 89 -10.15 -4.89 0.59
CA ASP A 89 -10.57 -5.81 1.65
C ASP A 89 -9.54 -6.00 2.77
N ARG A 90 -8.53 -5.11 2.83
CA ARG A 90 -7.48 -5.06 3.84
C ARG A 90 -6.57 -6.29 3.91
N ARG A 91 -6.39 -6.98 2.81
CA ARG A 91 -5.35 -8.02 2.67
C ARG A 91 -4.04 -7.40 2.20
N ALA A 92 -2.92 -7.96 2.59
CA ALA A 92 -1.61 -7.55 2.07
C ALA A 92 -1.57 -7.76 0.55
N LEU A 93 -1.00 -6.83 -0.20
CA LEU A 93 -0.72 -7.04 -1.61
C LEU A 93 0.18 -8.27 -1.79
N ALA A 94 -0.03 -9.05 -2.84
CA ALA A 94 0.90 -10.13 -3.16
C ALA A 94 2.23 -9.56 -3.68
N PRO A 95 3.34 -10.30 -3.57
CA PRO A 95 4.58 -9.91 -4.24
C PRO A 95 4.37 -9.76 -5.76
N GLY A 96 5.09 -8.84 -6.39
CA GLY A 96 5.01 -8.66 -7.84
C GLY A 96 4.93 -7.22 -8.29
N ARG A 97 4.57 -7.04 -9.56
CA ARG A 97 4.48 -5.74 -10.21
C ARG A 97 3.05 -5.24 -10.20
N TYR A 98 2.91 -3.94 -10.03
CA TYR A 98 1.66 -3.20 -10.02
C TYR A 98 1.82 -1.90 -10.79
N THR A 99 0.70 -1.30 -11.15
CA THR A 99 0.63 0.06 -11.69
C THR A 99 -0.17 0.93 -10.75
N VAL A 100 0.41 2.06 -10.34
CA VAL A 100 -0.32 3.12 -9.66
C VAL A 100 -0.86 4.06 -10.73
N ARG A 101 -2.18 4.11 -10.88
CA ARG A 101 -2.88 4.95 -11.83
C ARG A 101 -3.49 6.15 -11.12
N VAL A 102 -3.15 7.35 -11.56
CA VAL A 102 -3.79 8.58 -11.12
C VAL A 102 -4.62 9.13 -12.27
N ALA A 103 -5.93 9.24 -12.09
CA ALA A 103 -6.85 9.80 -13.07
C ALA A 103 -7.45 11.11 -12.55
N MET A 104 -7.39 12.16 -13.36
CA MET A 104 -8.09 13.41 -13.15
C MET A 104 -9.15 13.54 -14.23
N LEU A 105 -10.43 13.62 -13.81
CA LEU A 105 -11.59 13.52 -14.68
C LEU A 105 -12.38 14.84 -14.69
N GLY A 106 -11.71 15.92 -15.07
CA GLY A 106 -12.36 17.21 -15.28
C GLY A 106 -13.13 17.25 -16.62
N THR A 107 -14.11 18.13 -16.72
CA THR A 107 -14.91 18.32 -17.95
C THR A 107 -14.13 18.99 -19.08
N ASN A 108 -13.11 19.75 -18.73
CA ASN A 108 -12.22 20.45 -19.67
C ASN A 108 -10.74 20.06 -19.51
N PHE A 109 -10.47 19.07 -18.70
CA PHE A 109 -9.14 18.55 -18.44
C PHE A 109 -9.24 17.08 -17.99
N GLY A 110 -8.76 16.18 -18.81
CA GLY A 110 -8.65 14.78 -18.49
C GLY A 110 -7.21 14.32 -18.64
N VAL A 111 -6.68 13.66 -17.62
CA VAL A 111 -5.35 13.06 -17.67
C VAL A 111 -5.32 11.77 -16.87
N VAL A 112 -4.61 10.79 -17.39
CA VAL A 112 -4.26 9.54 -16.70
C VAL A 112 -2.75 9.42 -16.69
N VAL A 113 -2.19 9.19 -15.52
CA VAL A 113 -0.75 8.96 -15.32
C VAL A 113 -0.56 7.62 -14.66
N ASP A 114 0.20 6.75 -15.29
CA ASP A 114 0.55 5.42 -14.78
C ASP A 114 2.01 5.42 -14.30
N LYS A 115 2.24 4.88 -13.10
CA LYS A 115 3.57 4.70 -12.50
C LYS A 115 3.75 3.26 -12.06
N PRO A 116 4.81 2.56 -12.50
CA PRO A 116 5.08 1.21 -12.06
C PRO A 116 5.53 1.19 -10.60
N VAL A 117 5.11 0.16 -9.88
CA VAL A 117 5.56 -0.15 -8.52
C VAL A 117 5.72 -1.66 -8.39
N ALA A 118 6.70 -2.12 -7.61
CA ALA A 118 6.90 -3.53 -7.35
C ALA A 118 7.03 -3.78 -5.84
N PHE A 119 6.59 -4.97 -5.42
CA PHE A 119 6.73 -5.42 -4.04
C PHE A 119 7.50 -6.74 -4.01
N ASP A 120 8.51 -6.81 -3.13
CA ASP A 120 9.31 -8.00 -2.93
C ASP A 120 8.55 -9.05 -2.10
N PRO A 121 8.87 -10.33 -2.27
CA PRO A 121 8.35 -11.37 -1.38
C PRO A 121 8.78 -11.11 0.07
N PRO A 122 7.96 -11.55 1.06
CA PRO A 122 8.35 -11.49 2.45
C PRO A 122 9.58 -12.37 2.71
N ASP A 123 10.36 -11.98 3.69
CA ASP A 123 11.48 -12.79 4.17
C ASP A 123 10.98 -14.01 4.95
N THR A 124 11.85 -15.02 5.09
CA THR A 124 11.57 -16.19 5.93
C THR A 124 11.78 -15.86 7.41
N ILE A 125 11.14 -16.64 8.29
CA ILE A 125 11.35 -16.52 9.74
C ILE A 125 12.81 -16.81 10.11
N ALA A 126 13.47 -17.79 9.48
CA ALA A 126 14.89 -18.03 9.69
C ALA A 126 15.77 -16.81 9.41
N LYS A 127 15.49 -16.08 8.31
CA LYS A 127 16.20 -14.85 7.98
C LYS A 127 15.92 -13.73 8.98
N ALA A 128 14.68 -13.60 9.45
CA ALA A 128 14.32 -12.66 10.49
C ALA A 128 15.08 -12.93 11.79
N LEU A 129 15.12 -14.19 12.22
CA LEU A 129 15.87 -14.60 13.42
C LEU A 129 17.38 -14.36 13.32
N ALA A 130 17.95 -14.39 12.12
CA ALA A 130 19.36 -14.07 11.88
C ALA A 130 19.65 -12.57 11.76
N SER A 131 18.64 -11.74 11.64
CA SER A 131 18.80 -10.28 11.46
C SER A 131 19.22 -9.61 12.77
N LYS A 132 19.82 -8.42 12.68
CA LYS A 132 20.16 -7.60 13.86
C LYS A 132 18.90 -7.04 14.52
N ALA A 133 18.97 -6.82 15.84
CA ALA A 133 17.92 -6.08 16.55
C ALA A 133 17.72 -4.68 15.91
N GLY A 134 16.47 -4.23 15.87
CA GLY A 134 16.07 -2.97 15.22
C GLY A 134 15.96 -3.04 13.69
N THR A 135 16.31 -4.16 13.04
CA THR A 135 16.14 -4.32 11.60
C THR A 135 14.64 -4.42 11.27
N VAL A 136 14.15 -3.51 10.43
CA VAL A 136 12.78 -3.58 9.91
C VAL A 136 12.73 -4.64 8.82
N ILE A 137 11.81 -5.59 8.98
CA ILE A 137 11.68 -6.73 8.09
C ILE A 137 10.20 -7.07 7.88
N THR A 138 9.88 -7.72 6.78
CA THR A 138 8.54 -8.22 6.51
C THR A 138 8.60 -9.74 6.35
N ILE A 139 7.82 -10.45 7.14
CA ILE A 139 7.74 -11.92 7.15
C ILE A 139 6.32 -12.37 6.87
N ALA A 140 6.14 -13.62 6.45
CA ALA A 140 4.83 -14.24 6.32
C ALA A 140 4.79 -15.59 7.01
N GLY A 141 3.63 -15.97 7.54
CA GLY A 141 3.44 -17.26 8.19
C GLY A 141 2.05 -17.44 8.77
N GLU A 142 1.83 -18.60 9.38
CA GLU A 142 0.60 -18.93 10.06
C GLU A 142 0.68 -18.51 11.53
N PRO A 143 -0.23 -17.64 12.00
CA PRO A 143 -0.28 -17.25 13.40
C PRO A 143 -0.90 -18.36 14.26
N TYR A 144 -0.34 -18.55 15.46
CA TYR A 144 -0.91 -19.43 16.48
C TYR A 144 -0.56 -18.94 17.88
N VAL A 145 -1.15 -19.54 18.89
CA VAL A 145 -0.88 -19.22 20.29
C VAL A 145 -0.32 -20.46 20.98
N ASP A 146 0.82 -20.29 21.65
CA ASP A 146 1.51 -21.34 22.41
C ASP A 146 1.64 -20.90 23.86
N GLY A 147 0.96 -21.60 24.79
CA GLY A 147 0.97 -21.23 26.21
C GLY A 147 0.56 -19.80 26.52
N GLY A 148 -0.36 -19.21 25.73
CA GLY A 148 -0.79 -17.81 25.84
C GLY A 148 0.13 -16.82 25.09
N THR A 149 1.22 -17.29 24.49
CA THR A 149 2.16 -16.45 23.75
C THR A 149 1.83 -16.46 22.26
N PRO A 150 1.63 -15.30 21.61
CA PRO A 150 1.39 -15.23 20.19
C PRO A 150 2.67 -15.54 19.40
N ARG A 151 2.55 -16.40 18.41
CA ARG A 151 3.65 -16.86 17.56
C ARG A 151 3.25 -16.85 16.09
N LEU A 152 4.24 -16.80 15.21
CA LEU A 152 4.11 -16.99 13.77
C LEU A 152 5.04 -18.13 13.33
N ARG A 153 4.58 -19.00 12.43
CA ARG A 153 5.40 -20.08 11.86
C ARG A 153 5.36 -20.07 10.35
N ASP A 154 6.47 -20.47 9.74
CA ASP A 154 6.60 -20.82 8.33
C ASP A 154 7.36 -22.15 8.19
N ALA A 155 7.71 -22.54 6.97
CA ALA A 155 8.49 -23.75 6.72
C ALA A 155 9.92 -23.71 7.30
N THR A 156 10.43 -22.53 7.66
CA THR A 156 11.82 -22.31 8.12
C THR A 156 11.93 -22.16 9.62
N GLY A 157 10.82 -21.95 10.34
CA GLY A 157 10.85 -21.83 11.78
C GLY A 157 9.63 -21.18 12.41
N THR A 158 9.81 -20.78 13.65
CA THR A 158 8.80 -20.12 14.48
C THR A 158 9.40 -18.90 15.17
N ILE A 159 8.63 -17.84 15.28
CA ILE A 159 9.02 -16.62 15.98
C ILE A 159 7.91 -16.15 16.91
N ARG A 160 8.28 -15.66 18.09
CA ARG A 160 7.38 -14.98 19.01
C ARG A 160 7.01 -13.60 18.48
N LEU A 161 5.75 -13.23 18.62
CA LEU A 161 5.25 -11.90 18.29
C LEU A 161 5.06 -11.07 19.57
N SER A 162 5.29 -9.78 19.50
CA SER A 162 5.03 -8.84 20.61
C SER A 162 3.54 -8.71 20.95
N ARG A 163 2.67 -8.99 19.98
CA ARG A 163 1.20 -8.95 20.15
C ARG A 163 0.50 -9.95 19.24
N ALA A 164 -0.73 -10.32 19.60
CA ALA A 164 -1.59 -11.14 18.75
C ALA A 164 -2.02 -10.40 17.47
N LEU A 165 -2.20 -11.14 16.38
CA LEU A 165 -2.62 -10.62 15.07
C LEU A 165 -4.15 -10.54 14.90
N GLY A 166 -4.90 -10.72 15.96
CA GLY A 166 -6.36 -10.71 15.98
C GLY A 166 -6.92 -11.72 16.99
N ILE A 167 -8.24 -11.80 17.10
CA ILE A 167 -8.90 -12.66 18.10
C ILE A 167 -8.79 -14.14 17.71
N ARG A 168 -8.94 -14.46 16.42
CA ARG A 168 -8.80 -15.82 15.86
C ARG A 168 -8.23 -15.73 14.45
N PRO A 169 -6.94 -15.43 14.32
CA PRO A 169 -6.33 -15.32 13.00
C PRO A 169 -6.27 -16.71 12.34
N THR A 170 -6.74 -16.82 11.10
CA THR A 170 -6.68 -18.04 10.30
C THR A 170 -5.95 -17.77 8.98
N GLY A 171 -5.25 -18.77 8.45
CA GLY A 171 -4.49 -18.66 7.22
C GLY A 171 -3.16 -17.92 7.39
N THR A 172 -2.54 -17.60 6.27
CA THR A 172 -1.25 -16.90 6.25
C THR A 172 -1.42 -15.41 6.49
N PHE A 173 -0.57 -14.84 7.34
CA PHE A 173 -0.46 -13.40 7.57
C PHE A 173 0.88 -12.89 7.08
N VAL A 174 0.85 -11.69 6.51
CA VAL A 174 2.06 -10.88 6.29
C VAL A 174 2.19 -9.92 7.46
N VAL A 175 3.39 -9.85 8.03
CA VAL A 175 3.68 -9.04 9.21
C VAL A 175 4.93 -8.21 8.93
N ARG A 176 4.84 -6.90 9.10
CA ARG A 176 5.96 -5.96 9.03
C ARG A 176 6.24 -5.40 10.41
N GLY A 177 7.48 -5.44 10.80
CA GLY A 177 7.93 -4.99 12.12
C GLY A 177 9.44 -5.01 12.22
N PHE A 178 9.97 -5.11 13.42
CA PHE A 178 11.40 -5.20 13.65
C PHE A 178 11.73 -6.29 14.67
N MET A 179 12.95 -6.81 14.55
CA MET A 179 13.48 -7.76 15.51
C MET A 179 13.90 -7.05 16.79
N ASP A 180 13.47 -7.60 17.91
CA ASP A 180 13.86 -7.16 19.25
C ASP A 180 14.30 -8.38 20.10
N ALA A 181 14.70 -8.11 21.33
CA ALA A 181 15.07 -9.11 22.31
C ALA A 181 14.28 -8.87 23.61
N LEU A 182 13.70 -9.93 24.14
CA LEU A 182 13.04 -9.92 25.45
C LEU A 182 13.77 -10.93 26.35
N GLY A 183 14.76 -10.46 27.13
CA GLY A 183 15.71 -11.32 27.78
C GLY A 183 16.55 -12.10 26.76
N ASP A 184 16.59 -13.42 26.88
CA ASP A 184 17.31 -14.31 25.94
C ASP A 184 16.47 -14.70 24.71
N GLU A 185 15.19 -14.36 24.66
CA GLU A 185 14.29 -14.72 23.54
C GLU A 185 14.26 -13.61 22.49
N ARG A 186 14.35 -14.02 21.20
CA ARG A 186 14.13 -13.13 20.06
C ARG A 186 12.63 -12.94 19.84
N VAL A 187 12.20 -11.69 19.80
CA VAL A 187 10.78 -11.29 19.63
C VAL A 187 10.65 -10.43 18.39
N PHE A 188 9.59 -10.68 17.62
CA PHE A 188 9.22 -9.82 16.50
C PHE A 188 8.23 -8.76 16.97
N ASP A 189 8.66 -7.51 17.01
CA ASP A 189 7.76 -6.41 17.35
C ASP A 189 6.92 -6.03 16.15
N VAL A 190 5.60 -6.25 16.29
CA VAL A 190 4.63 -6.12 15.21
C VAL A 190 4.26 -4.66 15.01
N GLY A 191 4.71 -4.06 13.94
CA GLY A 191 4.27 -2.76 13.49
C GLY A 191 2.95 -2.81 12.70
N ARG A 192 2.92 -3.57 11.61
CA ARG A 192 1.76 -3.76 10.73
C ARG A 192 1.53 -5.24 10.44
N SER A 193 0.27 -5.62 10.25
CA SER A 193 -0.10 -6.98 9.84
C SER A 193 -1.37 -6.97 9.01
N ALA A 194 -1.45 -7.89 8.05
CA ALA A 194 -2.67 -8.15 7.27
C ALA A 194 -2.70 -9.62 6.84
N PRO A 195 -3.89 -10.22 6.63
CA PRO A 195 -4.01 -11.50 5.94
C PRO A 195 -3.32 -11.43 4.59
N ALA A 196 -2.64 -12.51 4.18
CA ALA A 196 -2.01 -12.58 2.88
C ALA A 196 -3.08 -12.52 1.77
N PHE A 197 -2.70 -11.97 0.63
CA PHE A 197 -3.52 -12.03 -0.57
C PHE A 197 -3.62 -13.51 -1.00
N GLU A 198 -4.83 -14.06 -1.04
CA GLU A 198 -5.05 -15.37 -1.65
C GLU A 198 -4.85 -15.21 -3.14
N ASN A 199 -3.84 -15.88 -3.70
CA ASN A 199 -3.70 -15.97 -5.14
C ASN A 199 -5.01 -16.54 -5.68
N ALA A 200 -5.60 -15.87 -6.67
CA ALA A 200 -6.62 -16.50 -7.48
C ALA A 200 -6.08 -17.89 -7.93
N PRO A 201 -6.90 -18.96 -7.91
CA PRO A 201 -6.42 -20.27 -8.31
C PRO A 201 -5.73 -20.13 -9.66
N SER A 202 -4.50 -20.62 -9.75
CA SER A 202 -3.79 -20.71 -11.03
C SER A 202 -4.75 -21.34 -12.03
N PRO A 203 -4.95 -20.77 -13.22
CA PRO A 203 -5.74 -21.44 -14.23
C PRO A 203 -5.13 -22.84 -14.42
N SER A 204 -5.94 -23.85 -14.17
CA SER A 204 -5.55 -25.25 -14.39
C SER A 204 -5.08 -25.39 -15.83
N PRO A 205 -4.02 -26.19 -16.08
CA PRO A 205 -3.44 -26.38 -17.39
C PRO A 205 -4.42 -26.95 -18.40
#